data_233955a4ab5da281b0ca8934c6d422d5
#
_entry.id   233955a4ab5da281b0ca8934c6d422d5
#
_cell.length_a   1.000
_cell.length_b   1.000
_cell.length_c   1.000
_cell.angle_alpha   90.00
_cell.angle_beta   90.00
_cell.angle_gamma   90.00
#
_symmetry.space_group_name_H-M   'P 1'
#
loop_
_entity.id
_entity.type
_entity.pdbx_description
1 polymer ?
#
loop_
_entity_poly.entity_id
_entity_poly.type
_entity_poly.pdbx_seq_one_letter_code
_entity_poly.pdbx_strand_id
1 'polypeptide(L)'
;MAYDANVLRRATARLEAQRKAREEAQERLRSEIYAKLPRVAAIDRELRRTITQIIAASLRDGSDPVPAIGVIRDKNLSLQAEKAALLTEHGYPADALDDKPACPKCSDTGWVGANMCACLKALCTEEQIRELSKLLDLGEQSFDSFSLDYYSPLPWPGESLSPRENMEFIFDVCSSYARKFGRFYFRNLFLTGAPGLGKTFLSACIARTVSESGFSVVYDTAVNIFTRFEEQKFARDKLEAGEAKDETRRYLGCDLLILDDLGSELSTPFVQSALYTLINTRLTADKRTVISSNLTMDQVRARYTPQIASRLEGEYRVLPFYGEDIRLLRKQRL
;
A
#
# COMPACT_ATOMS: atom_id res chain seq x y z
N MET A 1 9.18 -5.82 2.36
CA MET A 1 7.85 -5.46 1.85
C MET A 1 8.01 -5.13 0.37
N ALA A 2 7.32 -5.82 -0.50
CA ALA A 2 7.36 -5.54 -1.93
C ALA A 2 5.93 -5.15 -2.37
N TYR A 3 5.66 -3.85 -2.47
CA TYR A 3 4.47 -3.37 -3.15
C TYR A 3 4.48 -3.83 -4.62
N ASP A 4 3.31 -3.93 -5.22
CA ASP A 4 3.19 -4.13 -6.66
C ASP A 4 4.00 -3.06 -7.43
N ALA A 5 4.68 -3.47 -8.51
CA ALA A 5 5.54 -2.58 -9.28
C ALA A 5 4.77 -1.37 -9.85
N ASN A 6 3.52 -1.55 -10.25
CA ASN A 6 2.66 -0.47 -10.75
C ASN A 6 2.25 0.49 -9.63
N VAL A 7 1.95 -0.03 -8.43
CA VAL A 7 1.66 0.79 -7.24
C VAL A 7 2.88 1.64 -6.90
N LEU A 8 4.06 1.01 -6.83
CA LEU A 8 5.31 1.71 -6.51
C LEU A 8 5.64 2.79 -7.56
N ARG A 9 5.51 2.48 -8.84
CA ARG A 9 5.75 3.42 -9.94
C ARG A 9 4.83 4.63 -9.85
N ARG A 10 3.51 4.43 -9.62
CA ARG A 10 2.55 5.54 -9.47
C ARG A 10 2.83 6.38 -8.23
N ALA A 11 3.15 5.75 -7.10
CA ALA A 11 3.49 6.45 -5.87
C ALA A 11 4.77 7.29 -6.03
N THR A 12 5.80 6.74 -6.69
CA THR A 12 7.05 7.47 -6.98
C THR A 12 6.79 8.65 -7.91
N ALA A 13 6.07 8.46 -9.00
CA ALA A 13 5.70 9.54 -9.93
C ALA A 13 4.90 10.66 -9.21
N ARG A 14 4.02 10.29 -8.30
CA ARG A 14 3.25 11.25 -7.50
C ARG A 14 4.14 12.02 -6.51
N LEU A 15 5.11 11.37 -5.87
CA LEU A 15 6.10 12.01 -5.01
C LEU A 15 6.95 13.02 -5.80
N GLU A 16 7.42 12.63 -6.97
CA GLU A 16 8.17 13.52 -7.88
C GLU A 16 7.34 14.72 -8.33
N ALA A 17 6.08 14.52 -8.68
CA ALA A 17 5.17 15.61 -9.06
C ALA A 17 4.95 16.59 -7.90
N GLN A 18 4.78 16.09 -6.66
CA GLN A 18 4.64 16.92 -5.47
C GLN A 18 5.92 17.73 -5.19
N ARG A 19 7.10 17.11 -5.34
CA ARG A 19 8.39 17.79 -5.22
C ARG A 19 8.52 18.90 -6.24
N LYS A 20 8.28 18.61 -7.51
CA LYS A 20 8.35 19.60 -8.61
C LYS A 20 7.38 20.77 -8.41
N ALA A 21 6.15 20.49 -8.04
CA ALA A 21 5.15 21.54 -7.76
C ALA A 21 5.59 22.46 -6.61
N ARG A 22 6.24 21.91 -5.58
CA ARG A 22 6.79 22.70 -4.47
C ARG A 22 7.99 23.54 -4.93
N GLU A 23 8.93 22.96 -5.68
CA GLU A 23 10.08 23.68 -6.25
C GLU A 23 9.62 24.86 -7.11
N GLU A 24 8.61 24.66 -7.97
CA GLU A 24 8.01 25.71 -8.78
C GLU A 24 7.30 26.79 -7.95
N ALA A 25 6.61 26.40 -6.87
CA ALA A 25 5.97 27.34 -5.96
C ALA A 25 7.02 28.19 -5.20
N GLN A 26 8.10 27.55 -4.76
CA GLN A 26 9.20 28.22 -4.08
C GLN A 26 9.93 29.21 -5.00
N GLU A 27 10.14 28.85 -6.27
CA GLU A 27 10.76 29.75 -7.25
C GLU A 27 9.86 30.94 -7.59
N ARG A 28 8.54 30.74 -7.67
CA ARG A 28 7.57 31.86 -7.82
C ARG A 28 7.62 32.78 -6.62
N LEU A 29 7.60 32.26 -5.40
CA LEU A 29 7.69 33.03 -4.16
C LEU A 29 9.02 33.82 -4.12
N ARG A 30 10.13 33.17 -4.47
CA ARG A 30 11.46 33.82 -4.56
C ARG A 30 11.46 34.98 -5.54
N SER A 31 10.89 34.78 -6.72
CA SER A 31 10.81 35.81 -7.75
C SER A 31 9.95 36.98 -7.28
N GLU A 32 8.83 36.74 -6.62
CA GLU A 32 7.96 37.79 -6.05
C GLU A 32 8.69 38.57 -4.96
N ILE A 33 9.35 37.91 -4.02
CA ILE A 33 10.10 38.55 -2.94
C ILE A 33 11.25 39.38 -3.50
N TYR A 34 11.98 38.90 -4.50
CA TYR A 34 13.09 39.64 -5.12
C TYR A 34 12.63 40.87 -5.89
N ALA A 35 11.45 40.80 -6.51
CA ALA A 35 10.85 41.98 -7.17
C ALA A 35 10.40 43.03 -6.16
N LYS A 36 9.84 42.64 -5.01
CA LYS A 36 9.40 43.54 -3.95
C LYS A 36 10.56 44.06 -3.08
N LEU A 37 11.57 43.26 -2.85
CA LEU A 37 12.67 43.52 -1.95
C LEU A 37 14.03 43.29 -2.67
N PRO A 38 14.47 44.23 -3.53
CA PRO A 38 15.72 44.08 -4.31
C PRO A 38 16.96 43.89 -3.42
N ARG A 39 16.94 44.42 -2.18
CA ARG A 39 18.04 44.27 -1.22
C ARG A 39 18.19 42.80 -0.80
N VAL A 40 17.10 42.05 -0.61
CA VAL A 40 17.16 40.60 -0.30
C VAL A 40 17.81 39.85 -1.45
N ALA A 41 17.50 40.17 -2.70
CA ALA A 41 18.15 39.59 -3.87
C ALA A 41 19.65 39.91 -3.94
N ALA A 42 20.05 41.14 -3.52
CA ALA A 42 21.45 41.51 -3.44
C ALA A 42 22.18 40.71 -2.36
N ILE A 43 21.59 40.56 -1.18
CA ILE A 43 22.14 39.77 -0.07
C ILE A 43 22.36 38.33 -0.50
N ASP A 44 21.37 37.68 -1.14
CA ASP A 44 21.50 36.29 -1.59
C ASP A 44 22.61 36.14 -2.65
N ARG A 45 22.82 37.12 -3.51
CA ARG A 45 23.98 37.15 -4.42
C ARG A 45 25.31 37.30 -3.69
N GLU A 46 25.36 38.14 -2.66
CA GLU A 46 26.55 38.28 -1.82
C GLU A 46 26.88 37.01 -1.07
N LEU A 47 25.89 36.34 -0.43
CA LEU A 47 26.05 35.07 0.28
C LEU A 47 26.57 33.96 -0.65
N ARG A 48 26.07 33.87 -1.89
CA ARG A 48 26.58 32.89 -2.87
C ARG A 48 28.04 33.16 -3.25
N ARG A 49 28.48 34.43 -3.40
CA ARG A 49 29.85 34.78 -3.68
C ARG A 49 30.82 34.44 -2.54
N THR A 50 30.37 34.52 -1.30
CA THR A 50 31.22 34.18 -0.13
C THR A 50 31.56 32.71 -0.08
N ILE A 51 30.74 31.80 -0.58
CA ILE A 51 31.02 30.35 -0.69
C ILE A 51 32.24 30.15 -1.60
N THR A 52 32.25 30.82 -2.76
CA THR A 52 33.39 30.76 -3.69
C THR A 52 34.67 31.35 -3.07
N GLN A 53 34.54 32.40 -2.26
CA GLN A 53 35.67 33.02 -1.56
C GLN A 53 36.24 32.08 -0.46
N ILE A 54 35.40 31.35 0.28
CA ILE A 54 35.86 30.36 1.27
C ILE A 54 36.64 29.24 0.57
N ILE A 55 36.12 28.71 -0.53
CA ILE A 55 36.82 27.69 -1.30
C ILE A 55 38.17 28.20 -1.80
N ALA A 56 38.21 29.43 -2.35
CA ALA A 56 39.45 30.02 -2.84
C ALA A 56 40.45 30.30 -1.70
N ALA A 57 39.98 30.68 -0.51
CA ALA A 57 40.84 30.90 0.67
C ALA A 57 41.43 29.57 1.19
N SER A 58 40.63 28.49 1.13
CA SER A 58 41.06 27.15 1.57
C SER A 58 42.07 26.47 0.61
N LEU A 59 42.12 26.94 -0.65
CA LEU A 59 43.02 26.39 -1.69
C LEU A 59 44.34 27.20 -1.86
N ARG A 60 44.52 28.29 -1.10
CA ARG A 60 45.79 29.08 -1.16
C ARG A 60 46.85 28.38 -0.35
N ASP A 61 47.90 27.92 -1.05
CA ASP A 61 49.10 27.33 -0.44
C ASP A 61 49.81 28.35 0.45
N GLY A 62 50.11 27.94 1.70
CA GLY A 62 51.08 28.60 2.58
C GLY A 62 50.51 29.65 3.57
N SER A 63 49.22 29.90 3.64
CA SER A 63 48.60 30.78 4.66
C SER A 63 47.56 30.05 5.49
N ASP A 64 47.51 30.31 6.81
CA ASP A 64 46.43 29.82 7.67
C ASP A 64 45.10 30.39 7.20
N PRO A 65 44.16 29.58 6.72
CA PRO A 65 42.85 30.06 6.20
C PRO A 65 41.87 30.48 7.33
N VAL A 66 42.13 30.09 8.57
CA VAL A 66 41.22 30.28 9.69
C VAL A 66 40.83 31.72 9.96
N PRO A 67 41.72 32.71 9.97
CA PRO A 67 41.35 34.12 10.18
C PRO A 67 40.49 34.67 9.04
N ALA A 68 40.80 34.32 7.78
CA ALA A 68 40.00 34.77 6.62
C ALA A 68 38.62 34.15 6.60
N ILE A 69 38.50 32.89 6.95
CA ILE A 69 37.19 32.18 7.10
C ILE A 69 36.39 32.82 8.23
N GLY A 70 37.01 33.24 9.35
CA GLY A 70 36.32 33.90 10.45
C GLY A 70 35.62 35.22 10.02
N VAL A 71 36.35 36.08 9.29
CA VAL A 71 35.79 37.33 8.77
C VAL A 71 34.62 37.09 7.80
N ILE A 72 34.78 36.11 6.91
CA ILE A 72 33.70 35.76 5.95
C ILE A 72 32.47 35.23 6.71
N ARG A 73 32.68 34.41 7.73
CA ARG A 73 31.59 33.87 8.58
C ARG A 73 30.81 34.99 9.24
N ASP A 74 31.49 35.93 9.90
CA ASP A 74 30.87 37.03 10.64
C ASP A 74 30.06 37.96 9.68
N LYS A 75 30.63 38.24 8.49
CA LYS A 75 29.93 38.95 7.41
C LYS A 75 28.67 38.17 6.97
N ASN A 76 28.75 36.87 6.78
CA ASN A 76 27.61 36.04 6.38
C ASN A 76 26.50 36.05 7.43
N LEU A 77 26.86 35.96 8.73
CA LEU A 77 25.87 36.04 9.82
C LEU A 77 25.16 37.37 9.84
N SER A 78 25.89 38.51 9.62
CA SER A 78 25.30 39.85 9.50
C SER A 78 24.33 39.94 8.32
N LEU A 79 24.72 39.42 7.14
CA LEU A 79 23.85 39.42 5.95
C LEU A 79 22.63 38.52 6.14
N GLN A 80 22.75 37.39 6.80
CA GLN A 80 21.60 36.51 7.13
C GLN A 80 20.64 37.19 8.12
N ALA A 81 21.15 37.88 9.12
CA ALA A 81 20.34 38.65 10.06
C ALA A 81 19.59 39.82 9.35
N GLU A 82 20.27 40.56 8.46
CA GLU A 82 19.65 41.60 7.65
C GLU A 82 18.56 41.05 6.76
N LYS A 83 18.80 39.93 6.09
CA LYS A 83 17.81 39.21 5.25
C LYS A 83 16.57 38.84 6.05
N ALA A 84 16.76 38.21 7.20
CA ALA A 84 15.67 37.75 8.10
C ALA A 84 14.84 38.97 8.59
N ALA A 85 15.49 40.07 8.97
CA ALA A 85 14.79 41.30 9.38
C ALA A 85 13.96 41.88 8.26
N LEU A 86 14.51 42.02 7.04
CA LEU A 86 13.80 42.54 5.87
C LEU A 86 12.58 41.69 5.48
N LEU A 87 12.71 40.33 5.57
CA LEU A 87 11.59 39.43 5.28
C LEU A 87 10.48 39.60 6.31
N THR A 88 10.81 39.63 7.62
CA THR A 88 9.82 39.76 8.69
C THR A 88 9.14 41.13 8.70
N GLU A 89 9.86 42.22 8.42
CA GLU A 89 9.31 43.56 8.33
C GLU A 89 8.25 43.67 7.23
N HIS A 90 8.39 42.88 6.16
CA HIS A 90 7.44 42.85 5.02
C HIS A 90 6.43 41.71 5.12
N GLY A 91 6.28 41.06 6.29
CA GLY A 91 5.26 40.03 6.54
C GLY A 91 5.58 38.64 6.01
N TYR A 92 6.81 38.37 5.59
CA TYR A 92 7.27 37.06 5.20
C TYR A 92 7.95 36.36 6.41
N PRO A 93 7.86 35.00 6.54
CA PRO A 93 8.68 34.26 7.48
C PRO A 93 10.19 34.48 7.22
N ALA A 94 10.99 34.52 8.27
CA ALA A 94 12.45 34.71 8.17
C ALA A 94 13.14 33.68 7.26
N ASP A 95 12.56 32.48 7.17
CA ASP A 95 13.00 31.34 6.38
C ASP A 95 12.20 31.12 5.08
N ALA A 96 11.42 32.12 4.64
CA ALA A 96 10.56 32.01 3.45
C ALA A 96 11.29 31.61 2.16
N LEU A 97 12.57 31.92 2.07
CA LEU A 97 13.41 31.61 0.90
C LEU A 97 14.27 30.35 1.06
N ASP A 98 14.13 29.65 2.19
CA ASP A 98 14.86 28.41 2.44
C ASP A 98 14.19 27.27 1.68
N ASP A 99 15.00 26.47 1.00
CA ASP A 99 14.55 25.25 0.33
C ASP A 99 14.40 24.12 1.34
N LYS A 100 13.17 23.92 1.86
CA LYS A 100 12.87 22.90 2.85
C LYS A 100 12.13 21.73 2.20
N PRO A 101 12.67 20.51 2.27
CA PRO A 101 11.95 19.35 1.79
C PRO A 101 10.70 19.08 2.64
N ALA A 102 9.62 18.58 2.02
CA ALA A 102 8.40 18.19 2.75
C ALA A 102 8.68 17.03 3.70
N CYS A 103 9.57 16.12 3.32
CA CYS A 103 10.04 15.04 4.18
C CYS A 103 11.52 15.24 4.55
N PRO A 104 11.83 15.74 5.75
CA PRO A 104 13.22 15.96 6.16
C PRO A 104 14.04 14.68 6.32
N LYS A 105 13.37 13.50 6.46
CA LYS A 105 14.06 12.21 6.63
C LYS A 105 14.71 11.70 5.35
N CYS A 106 14.10 11.91 4.20
CA CYS A 106 14.60 11.43 2.92
C CYS A 106 14.84 12.54 1.90
N SER A 107 14.65 13.82 2.28
CA SER A 107 14.74 14.97 1.39
C SER A 107 13.91 14.75 0.10
N ASP A 108 12.69 14.24 0.27
CA ASP A 108 11.71 13.93 -0.79
C ASP A 108 12.15 12.93 -1.86
N THR A 109 13.20 12.17 -1.59
CA THR A 109 13.62 11.06 -2.47
C THR A 109 12.73 9.81 -2.32
N GLY A 110 12.01 9.70 -1.21
CA GLY A 110 11.23 8.50 -0.87
C GLY A 110 12.06 7.36 -0.27
N TRP A 111 13.39 7.52 -0.16
CA TRP A 111 14.31 6.47 0.30
C TRP A 111 15.30 6.99 1.34
N VAL A 112 15.61 6.16 2.32
CA VAL A 112 16.68 6.38 3.29
C VAL A 112 17.64 5.19 3.19
N GLY A 113 18.74 5.36 2.45
CA GLY A 113 19.58 4.24 2.03
C GLY A 113 18.78 3.23 1.19
N ALA A 114 18.83 1.96 1.56
CA ALA A 114 18.06 0.90 0.89
C ALA A 114 16.61 0.76 1.39
N ASN A 115 16.19 1.55 2.39
CA ASN A 115 14.87 1.43 3.01
C ASN A 115 13.90 2.47 2.47
N MET A 116 12.66 2.04 2.18
CA MET A 116 11.58 2.94 1.78
C MET A 116 11.21 3.87 2.94
N CYS A 117 11.16 5.17 2.67
CA CYS A 117 10.76 6.17 3.65
C CYS A 117 9.25 6.09 3.93
N ALA A 118 8.84 6.52 5.12
CA ALA A 118 7.42 6.55 5.52
C ALA A 118 6.55 7.40 4.57
N CYS A 119 7.10 8.49 4.01
CA CYS A 119 6.37 9.34 3.05
C CYS A 119 6.01 8.59 1.75
N LEU A 120 6.95 7.85 1.15
CA LEU A 120 6.69 7.03 -0.03
C LEU A 120 5.79 5.84 0.32
N LYS A 121 5.97 5.24 1.49
CA LYS A 121 5.10 4.16 1.97
C LYS A 121 3.65 4.60 2.09
N ALA A 122 3.38 5.81 2.61
CA ALA A 122 2.03 6.36 2.68
C ALA A 122 1.41 6.54 1.29
N LEU A 123 2.17 7.06 0.32
CA LEU A 123 1.70 7.17 -1.07
C LEU A 123 1.44 5.80 -1.71
N CYS A 124 2.29 4.80 -1.44
CA CYS A 124 2.03 3.42 -1.90
C CYS A 124 0.74 2.87 -1.31
N THR A 125 0.47 3.12 -0.03
CA THR A 125 -0.77 2.70 0.63
C THR A 125 -2.00 3.35 -0.04
N GLU A 126 -1.96 4.66 -0.30
CA GLU A 126 -3.05 5.36 -0.97
C GLU A 126 -3.29 4.83 -2.41
N GLU A 127 -2.22 4.62 -3.18
CA GLU A 127 -2.33 4.07 -4.54
C GLU A 127 -2.85 2.63 -4.54
N GLN A 128 -2.44 1.82 -3.56
CA GLN A 128 -2.94 0.46 -3.40
C GLN A 128 -4.43 0.44 -3.05
N ILE A 129 -4.88 1.27 -2.10
CA ILE A 129 -6.30 1.39 -1.76
C ILE A 129 -7.12 1.86 -2.97
N ARG A 130 -6.60 2.81 -3.75
CA ARG A 130 -7.24 3.26 -5.00
C ARG A 130 -7.36 2.14 -6.04
N GLU A 131 -6.37 1.27 -6.15
CA GLU A 131 -6.41 0.11 -7.04
C GLU A 131 -7.42 -0.93 -6.57
N LEU A 132 -7.39 -1.28 -5.29
CA LEU A 132 -8.34 -2.20 -4.69
C LEU A 132 -9.79 -1.68 -4.78
N SER A 133 -10.02 -0.38 -4.66
CA SER A 133 -11.35 0.25 -4.78
C SER A 133 -11.97 0.14 -6.19
N LYS A 134 -11.19 -0.22 -7.20
CA LYS A 134 -11.74 -0.51 -8.54
C LYS A 134 -12.32 -1.93 -8.64
N LEU A 135 -11.87 -2.84 -7.80
CA LEU A 135 -12.26 -4.24 -7.77
C LEU A 135 -13.24 -4.54 -6.64
N LEU A 136 -13.10 -3.82 -5.53
CA LEU A 136 -13.89 -3.94 -4.30
C LEU A 136 -14.46 -2.57 -3.96
N ASP A 137 -15.68 -2.53 -3.44
CA ASP A 137 -16.29 -1.30 -2.96
C ASP A 137 -15.72 -0.89 -1.59
N LEU A 138 -14.42 -0.58 -1.56
CA LEU A 138 -13.71 -0.23 -0.32
C LEU A 138 -14.19 1.10 0.28
N GLY A 139 -14.91 1.92 -0.48
CA GLY A 139 -15.44 3.21 -0.01
C GLY A 139 -16.48 3.01 1.09
N GLU A 140 -17.35 2.02 0.94
CA GLU A 140 -18.45 1.73 1.86
C GLU A 140 -18.17 0.53 2.78
N GLN A 141 -17.27 -0.39 2.38
CA GLN A 141 -17.01 -1.62 3.10
C GLN A 141 -15.89 -1.44 4.14
N SER A 142 -16.27 -1.39 5.40
CA SER A 142 -15.37 -1.34 6.55
C SER A 142 -15.91 -2.25 7.66
N PHE A 143 -15.07 -2.61 8.62
CA PHE A 143 -15.53 -3.34 9.81
C PHE A 143 -16.57 -2.53 10.60
N ASP A 144 -16.51 -1.19 10.56
CA ASP A 144 -17.45 -0.33 11.28
C ASP A 144 -18.82 -0.24 10.59
N SER A 145 -18.89 -0.47 9.27
CA SER A 145 -20.14 -0.49 8.50
C SER A 145 -20.77 -1.89 8.41
N PHE A 146 -20.13 -2.91 9.00
CA PHE A 146 -20.69 -4.25 9.02
C PHE A 146 -21.87 -4.34 9.99
N SER A 147 -23.00 -4.92 9.53
CA SER A 147 -24.18 -5.10 10.38
C SER A 147 -24.54 -6.58 10.53
N LEU A 148 -24.68 -6.99 11.79
CA LEU A 148 -25.17 -8.31 12.17
C LEU A 148 -26.68 -8.47 12.01
N ASP A 149 -27.43 -7.38 11.75
CA ASP A 149 -28.90 -7.40 11.63
C ASP A 149 -29.42 -8.15 10.40
N TYR A 150 -28.52 -8.43 9.47
CA TYR A 150 -28.86 -9.28 8.31
C TYR A 150 -28.80 -10.78 8.61
N TYR A 151 -28.28 -11.20 9.77
CA TYR A 151 -28.13 -12.60 10.13
C TYR A 151 -29.17 -12.99 11.17
N SER A 152 -29.88 -14.09 10.88
CA SER A 152 -30.95 -14.60 11.76
C SER A 152 -30.39 -15.04 13.12
N PRO A 153 -31.04 -14.63 14.24
CA PRO A 153 -30.72 -15.15 15.56
C PRO A 153 -31.34 -16.54 15.84
N LEU A 154 -32.14 -17.06 14.90
CA LEU A 154 -32.82 -18.35 15.07
C LEU A 154 -31.88 -19.50 14.70
N PRO A 155 -32.04 -20.70 15.30
CA PRO A 155 -31.25 -21.88 14.97
C PRO A 155 -31.27 -22.18 13.46
N TRP A 156 -30.13 -22.63 12.93
CA TRP A 156 -29.99 -22.99 11.52
C TRP A 156 -29.91 -24.52 11.39
N PRO A 157 -30.65 -25.12 10.42
CA PRO A 157 -30.67 -26.57 10.27
C PRO A 157 -29.26 -27.16 10.07
N GLY A 158 -28.91 -28.13 10.90
CA GLY A 158 -27.60 -28.84 10.84
C GLY A 158 -26.44 -28.12 11.52
N GLU A 159 -26.65 -26.91 12.06
CA GLU A 159 -25.60 -26.13 12.72
C GLU A 159 -25.86 -25.96 14.21
N SER A 160 -24.79 -25.84 15.00
CA SER A 160 -24.88 -25.68 16.46
C SER A 160 -25.11 -24.23 16.90
N LEU A 161 -24.76 -23.26 16.07
CA LEU A 161 -24.92 -21.84 16.31
C LEU A 161 -25.97 -21.26 15.35
N SER A 162 -26.62 -20.19 15.74
CA SER A 162 -27.43 -19.39 14.81
C SER A 162 -26.52 -18.70 13.78
N PRO A 163 -27.05 -18.28 12.60
CA PRO A 163 -26.29 -17.49 11.64
C PRO A 163 -25.66 -16.23 12.23
N ARG A 164 -26.34 -15.58 13.18
CA ARG A 164 -25.84 -14.37 13.86
C ARG A 164 -24.66 -14.68 14.77
N GLU A 165 -24.76 -15.67 15.65
CA GLU A 165 -23.67 -16.07 16.55
C GLU A 165 -22.43 -16.54 15.77
N ASN A 166 -22.64 -17.32 14.71
CA ASN A 166 -21.55 -17.74 13.84
C ASN A 166 -20.87 -16.53 13.15
N MET A 167 -21.68 -15.56 12.70
CA MET A 167 -21.13 -14.38 12.03
C MET A 167 -20.41 -13.44 13.00
N GLU A 168 -20.87 -13.32 14.25
CA GLU A 168 -20.12 -12.63 15.32
C GLU A 168 -18.74 -13.23 15.48
N PHE A 169 -18.64 -14.54 15.60
CA PHE A 169 -17.36 -15.24 15.68
C PHE A 169 -16.49 -15.00 14.44
N ILE A 170 -17.05 -15.12 13.24
CA ILE A 170 -16.31 -14.89 11.97
C ILE A 170 -15.83 -13.44 11.88
N PHE A 171 -16.67 -12.48 12.23
CA PHE A 171 -16.33 -11.06 12.26
C PHE A 171 -15.17 -10.77 13.20
N ASP A 172 -15.20 -11.33 14.42
CA ASP A 172 -14.13 -11.16 15.41
C ASP A 172 -12.81 -11.74 14.92
N VAL A 173 -12.84 -12.93 14.29
CA VAL A 173 -11.66 -13.54 13.69
C VAL A 173 -11.11 -12.65 12.57
N CYS A 174 -11.94 -12.22 11.62
CA CYS A 174 -11.52 -11.40 10.49
C CYS A 174 -10.99 -10.03 10.92
N SER A 175 -11.67 -9.36 11.86
CA SER A 175 -11.26 -8.06 12.41
C SER A 175 -9.94 -8.18 13.17
N SER A 176 -9.80 -9.18 14.04
CA SER A 176 -8.56 -9.44 14.77
C SER A 176 -7.41 -9.83 13.86
N TYR A 177 -7.68 -10.65 12.83
CA TYR A 177 -6.71 -11.01 11.80
C TYR A 177 -6.16 -9.77 11.09
N ALA A 178 -7.04 -8.88 10.64
CA ALA A 178 -6.64 -7.68 9.92
C ALA A 178 -5.86 -6.69 10.79
N ARG A 179 -6.37 -6.40 12.01
CA ARG A 179 -5.73 -5.46 12.94
C ARG A 179 -4.39 -5.95 13.49
N LYS A 180 -4.23 -7.27 13.65
CA LYS A 180 -3.00 -7.90 14.14
C LYS A 180 -2.22 -8.61 13.01
N PHE A 181 -2.39 -8.13 11.77
CA PHE A 181 -1.77 -8.77 10.61
C PHE A 181 -0.27 -9.03 10.81
N GLY A 182 0.18 -10.21 10.44
CA GLY A 182 1.56 -10.68 10.63
C GLY A 182 1.90 -11.19 12.05
N ARG A 183 1.04 -10.90 13.04
CA ARG A 183 1.21 -11.36 14.45
C ARG A 183 0.03 -12.20 14.95
N PHE A 184 -1.01 -12.34 14.14
CA PHE A 184 -2.18 -13.13 14.49
C PHE A 184 -1.84 -14.63 14.39
N TYR A 185 -2.40 -15.44 15.27
CA TYR A 185 -2.09 -16.88 15.35
C TYR A 185 -2.54 -17.67 14.13
N PHE A 186 -3.65 -17.29 13.49
CA PHE A 186 -4.01 -17.85 12.18
C PHE A 186 -3.26 -17.09 11.07
N ARG A 187 -2.57 -17.82 10.22
CA ARG A 187 -1.81 -17.25 9.12
C ARG A 187 -2.67 -17.01 7.88
N ASN A 188 -3.55 -17.96 7.60
CA ASN A 188 -4.39 -17.97 6.42
C ASN A 188 -5.84 -18.23 6.80
N LEU A 189 -6.77 -17.65 6.03
CA LEU A 189 -8.21 -17.82 6.23
C LEU A 189 -8.84 -18.43 4.98
N PHE A 190 -9.79 -19.35 5.19
CA PHE A 190 -10.62 -19.93 4.13
C PHE A 190 -12.09 -19.65 4.45
N LEU A 191 -12.69 -18.71 3.72
CA LEU A 191 -14.09 -18.29 3.90
C LEU A 191 -14.95 -19.12 2.96
N THR A 192 -15.76 -20.02 3.51
CA THR A 192 -16.57 -20.97 2.73
C THR A 192 -18.06 -20.80 3.01
N GLY A 193 -18.92 -21.01 2.03
CA GLY A 193 -20.36 -20.99 2.18
C GLY A 193 -21.09 -20.42 0.96
N ALA A 194 -22.41 -20.47 0.96
CA ALA A 194 -23.25 -20.05 -0.15
C ALA A 194 -23.01 -18.59 -0.60
N PRO A 195 -23.34 -18.21 -1.82
CA PRO A 195 -23.29 -16.83 -2.28
C PRO A 195 -24.15 -15.89 -1.40
N GLY A 196 -23.80 -14.60 -1.36
CA GLY A 196 -24.60 -13.58 -0.68
C GLY A 196 -24.45 -13.50 0.85
N LEU A 197 -23.54 -14.26 1.46
CA LEU A 197 -23.35 -14.34 2.91
C LEU A 197 -22.29 -13.37 3.48
N GLY A 198 -21.74 -12.46 2.68
CA GLY A 198 -20.80 -11.43 3.16
C GLY A 198 -19.31 -11.79 3.08
N LYS A 199 -18.92 -12.91 2.44
CA LYS A 199 -17.51 -13.30 2.28
C LYS A 199 -16.66 -12.20 1.64
N THR A 200 -17.06 -11.70 0.47
CA THR A 200 -16.37 -10.62 -0.25
C THR A 200 -16.35 -9.32 0.56
N PHE A 201 -17.41 -9.02 1.31
CA PHE A 201 -17.45 -7.85 2.19
C PHE A 201 -16.36 -7.93 3.28
N LEU A 202 -16.25 -9.04 3.99
CA LEU A 202 -15.21 -9.22 5.00
C LEU A 202 -13.80 -9.29 4.38
N SER A 203 -13.66 -9.85 3.17
CA SER A 203 -12.42 -9.81 2.41
C SER A 203 -12.00 -8.37 2.08
N ALA A 204 -12.94 -7.51 1.71
CA ALA A 204 -12.69 -6.09 1.47
C ALA A 204 -12.28 -5.34 2.75
N CYS A 205 -12.98 -5.60 3.88
CA CYS A 205 -12.60 -5.04 5.18
C CYS A 205 -11.17 -5.42 5.59
N ILE A 206 -10.79 -6.69 5.38
CA ILE A 206 -9.44 -7.19 5.63
C ILE A 206 -8.44 -6.48 4.71
N ALA A 207 -8.72 -6.41 3.40
CA ALA A 207 -7.86 -5.78 2.41
C ALA A 207 -7.56 -4.32 2.78
N ARG A 208 -8.60 -3.55 3.13
CA ARG A 208 -8.49 -2.16 3.54
C ARG A 208 -7.62 -2.01 4.79
N THR A 209 -7.97 -2.69 5.88
CA THR A 209 -7.28 -2.55 7.16
C THR A 209 -5.81 -2.96 7.09
N VAL A 210 -5.50 -4.03 6.35
CA VAL A 210 -4.13 -4.49 6.13
C VAL A 210 -3.35 -3.50 5.26
N SER A 211 -3.97 -2.94 4.21
CA SER A 211 -3.36 -1.88 3.38
C SER A 211 -3.06 -0.63 4.20
N GLU A 212 -4.01 -0.14 5.02
CA GLU A 212 -3.84 1.01 5.91
C GLU A 212 -2.69 0.79 6.92
N SER A 213 -2.47 -0.46 7.33
CA SER A 213 -1.31 -0.85 8.15
C SER A 213 0.01 -0.87 7.37
N GLY A 214 -0.02 -0.59 6.06
CA GLY A 214 1.14 -0.43 5.18
C GLY A 214 1.76 -1.75 4.72
N PHE A 215 0.98 -2.82 4.64
CA PHE A 215 1.37 -4.07 3.99
C PHE A 215 0.91 -4.09 2.53
N SER A 216 1.62 -4.84 1.70
CA SER A 216 1.20 -5.05 0.31
C SER A 216 0.05 -6.05 0.24
N VAL A 217 -1.06 -5.63 -0.40
CA VAL A 217 -2.26 -6.43 -0.58
C VAL A 217 -2.57 -6.56 -2.05
N VAL A 218 -2.86 -7.78 -2.49
CA VAL A 218 -3.41 -8.05 -3.83
C VAL A 218 -4.73 -8.78 -3.65
N TYR A 219 -5.76 -8.29 -4.33
CA TYR A 219 -7.06 -8.94 -4.46
C TYR A 219 -7.29 -9.27 -5.93
N ASP A 220 -7.70 -10.50 -6.19
CA ASP A 220 -8.18 -10.89 -7.52
C ASP A 220 -9.08 -12.13 -7.40
N THR A 221 -9.88 -12.37 -8.45
CA THR A 221 -10.72 -13.57 -8.54
C THR A 221 -9.89 -14.78 -8.97
N ALA A 222 -10.32 -15.99 -8.58
CA ALA A 222 -9.68 -17.23 -9.01
C ALA A 222 -9.56 -17.33 -10.54
N VAL A 223 -10.61 -16.93 -11.24
CA VAL A 223 -10.63 -16.92 -12.74
C VAL A 223 -9.51 -16.03 -13.27
N ASN A 224 -9.40 -14.79 -12.80
CA ASN A 224 -8.36 -13.86 -13.27
C ASN A 224 -6.96 -14.35 -12.95
N ILE A 225 -6.73 -14.80 -11.70
CA ILE A 225 -5.42 -15.31 -11.28
C ILE A 225 -4.97 -16.45 -12.19
N PHE A 226 -5.82 -17.44 -12.44
CA PHE A 226 -5.43 -18.59 -13.24
C PHE A 226 -5.29 -18.25 -14.71
N THR A 227 -6.08 -17.31 -15.24
CA THR A 227 -5.87 -16.75 -16.58
C THR A 227 -4.47 -16.12 -16.72
N ARG A 228 -4.00 -15.34 -15.72
CA ARG A 228 -2.65 -14.75 -15.73
C ARG A 228 -1.54 -15.82 -15.67
N PHE A 229 -1.73 -16.88 -14.89
CA PHE A 229 -0.80 -18.02 -14.89
C PHE A 229 -0.77 -18.75 -16.23
N GLU A 230 -1.91 -18.85 -16.91
CA GLU A 230 -2.04 -19.46 -18.22
C GLU A 230 -1.35 -18.61 -19.30
N GLU A 231 -1.59 -17.31 -19.32
CA GLU A 231 -0.90 -16.35 -20.19
C GLU A 231 0.62 -16.43 -20.01
N GLN A 232 1.11 -16.47 -18.76
CA GLN A 232 2.55 -16.63 -18.50
C GLN A 232 3.12 -17.93 -19.08
N LYS A 233 2.39 -19.03 -18.97
CA LYS A 233 2.86 -20.33 -19.45
C LYS A 233 2.89 -20.44 -20.96
N PHE A 234 1.94 -19.79 -21.63
CA PHE A 234 1.73 -19.91 -23.09
C PHE A 234 2.13 -18.64 -23.87
N ALA A 235 2.79 -17.68 -23.22
CA ALA A 235 3.32 -16.48 -23.87
C ALA A 235 4.23 -16.85 -25.06
N ARG A 236 3.98 -16.24 -26.22
CA ARG A 236 4.65 -16.58 -27.48
C ARG A 236 5.92 -15.76 -27.71
N ASP A 237 6.02 -14.58 -27.13
CA ASP A 237 7.18 -13.71 -27.26
C ASP A 237 7.74 -13.27 -25.88
N LYS A 238 8.93 -12.62 -25.91
CA LYS A 238 9.64 -12.21 -24.69
C LYS A 238 8.96 -11.03 -23.98
N LEU A 239 8.22 -10.20 -24.68
CA LEU A 239 7.55 -9.03 -24.11
C LEU A 239 6.30 -9.48 -23.35
N GLU A 240 5.43 -10.26 -23.99
CA GLU A 240 4.25 -10.88 -23.37
C GLU A 240 4.65 -11.74 -22.16
N ALA A 241 5.73 -12.54 -22.30
CA ALA A 241 6.26 -13.35 -21.20
C ALA A 241 6.76 -12.49 -20.02
N GLY A 242 7.33 -11.32 -20.29
CA GLY A 242 7.79 -10.38 -19.26
C GLY A 242 6.64 -9.78 -18.46
N GLU A 243 5.63 -9.26 -19.16
CA GLU A 243 4.44 -8.67 -18.54
C GLU A 243 3.65 -9.71 -17.72
N ALA A 244 3.37 -10.88 -18.30
CA ALA A 244 2.67 -11.95 -17.60
C ALA A 244 3.45 -12.47 -16.38
N LYS A 245 4.78 -12.50 -16.44
CA LYS A 245 5.64 -12.88 -15.31
C LYS A 245 5.58 -11.86 -14.18
N ASP A 246 5.51 -10.57 -14.47
CA ASP A 246 5.38 -9.54 -13.47
C ASP A 246 4.00 -9.59 -12.81
N GLU A 247 2.93 -9.85 -13.57
CA GLU A 247 1.59 -10.06 -13.05
C GLU A 247 1.50 -11.26 -12.09
N THR A 248 2.06 -12.42 -12.44
CA THR A 248 2.05 -13.59 -11.55
C THR A 248 2.96 -13.42 -10.34
N ARG A 249 4.07 -12.67 -10.47
CA ARG A 249 4.97 -12.37 -9.36
C ARG A 249 4.28 -11.59 -8.25
N ARG A 250 3.34 -10.68 -8.57
CA ARG A 250 2.58 -9.92 -7.56
C ARG A 250 1.74 -10.83 -6.68
N TYR A 251 1.10 -11.87 -7.23
CA TYR A 251 0.32 -12.85 -6.45
C TYR A 251 1.21 -13.68 -5.51
N LEU A 252 2.42 -14.00 -5.94
CA LEU A 252 3.36 -14.78 -5.14
C LEU A 252 4.06 -13.95 -4.06
N GLY A 253 4.34 -12.67 -4.34
CA GLY A 253 5.23 -11.81 -3.54
C GLY A 253 4.55 -10.89 -2.54
N CYS A 254 3.26 -10.53 -2.72
CA CYS A 254 2.55 -9.63 -1.81
C CYS A 254 2.44 -10.21 -0.40
N ASP A 255 2.32 -9.34 0.61
CA ASP A 255 2.21 -9.77 2.01
C ASP A 255 0.88 -10.48 2.27
N LEU A 256 -0.22 -9.96 1.69
CA LEU A 256 -1.54 -10.58 1.70
C LEU A 256 -2.06 -10.76 0.28
N LEU A 257 -2.40 -11.98 -0.08
CA LEU A 257 -3.22 -12.29 -1.25
C LEU A 257 -4.64 -12.60 -0.81
N ILE A 258 -5.62 -11.97 -1.44
CA ILE A 258 -7.03 -12.35 -1.34
C ILE A 258 -7.42 -12.96 -2.69
N LEU A 259 -7.63 -14.28 -2.67
CA LEU A 259 -8.13 -15.05 -3.80
C LEU A 259 -9.63 -15.24 -3.62
N ASP A 260 -10.41 -14.49 -4.40
CA ASP A 260 -11.86 -14.48 -4.27
C ASP A 260 -12.50 -15.49 -5.22
N ASP A 261 -13.61 -16.08 -4.76
CA ASP A 261 -14.51 -16.96 -5.52
C ASP A 261 -13.81 -18.23 -6.10
N LEU A 262 -12.96 -18.88 -5.27
CA LEU A 262 -12.37 -20.18 -5.66
C LEU A 262 -13.48 -21.21 -5.93
N GLY A 263 -13.41 -21.86 -7.07
CA GLY A 263 -14.41 -22.82 -7.55
C GLY A 263 -15.30 -22.28 -8.67
N SER A 264 -15.18 -20.99 -9.01
CA SER A 264 -15.84 -20.40 -10.18
C SER A 264 -15.10 -20.66 -11.49
N GLU A 265 -13.81 -20.94 -11.41
CA GLU A 265 -12.96 -21.25 -12.56
C GLU A 265 -13.21 -22.67 -13.11
N LEU A 266 -12.77 -22.93 -14.35
CA LEU A 266 -12.77 -24.27 -14.93
C LEU A 266 -11.68 -25.13 -14.26
N SER A 267 -12.06 -26.26 -13.67
CA SER A 267 -11.13 -27.19 -13.02
C SER A 267 -10.38 -28.02 -14.05
N THR A 268 -9.30 -27.47 -14.60
CA THR A 268 -8.38 -28.16 -15.50
C THR A 268 -7.15 -28.67 -14.73
N PRO A 269 -6.40 -29.67 -15.25
CA PRO A 269 -5.12 -30.09 -14.64
C PRO A 269 -4.13 -28.92 -14.52
N PHE A 270 -4.18 -27.96 -15.43
CA PHE A 270 -3.37 -26.76 -15.36
C PHE A 270 -3.75 -25.90 -14.15
N VAL A 271 -5.03 -25.59 -13.98
CA VAL A 271 -5.55 -24.79 -12.86
C VAL A 271 -5.22 -25.44 -11.51
N GLN A 272 -5.38 -26.76 -11.41
CA GLN A 272 -5.01 -27.51 -10.20
C GLN A 272 -3.51 -27.38 -9.89
N SER A 273 -2.64 -27.49 -10.89
CA SER A 273 -1.20 -27.33 -10.75
C SER A 273 -0.83 -25.89 -10.38
N ALA A 274 -1.48 -24.89 -10.99
CA ALA A 274 -1.27 -23.47 -10.69
C ALA A 274 -1.71 -23.13 -9.27
N LEU A 275 -2.88 -23.60 -8.84
CA LEU A 275 -3.39 -23.42 -7.47
C LEU A 275 -2.44 -24.04 -6.44
N TYR A 276 -2.00 -25.29 -6.69
CA TYR A 276 -1.02 -25.95 -5.81
C TYR A 276 0.26 -25.14 -5.71
N THR A 277 0.80 -24.69 -6.83
CA THR A 277 2.03 -23.88 -6.89
C THR A 277 1.87 -22.56 -6.13
N LEU A 278 0.74 -21.87 -6.35
CA LEU A 278 0.42 -20.61 -5.68
C LEU A 278 0.38 -20.78 -4.16
N ILE A 279 -0.42 -21.73 -3.66
CA ILE A 279 -0.56 -22.01 -2.23
C ILE A 279 0.80 -22.41 -1.63
N ASN A 280 1.47 -23.37 -2.24
CA ASN A 280 2.72 -23.91 -1.71
C ASN A 280 3.84 -22.87 -1.67
N THR A 281 4.00 -22.08 -2.73
CA THR A 281 5.01 -21.00 -2.78
C THR A 281 4.76 -19.96 -1.71
N ARG A 282 3.50 -19.55 -1.50
CA ARG A 282 3.16 -18.56 -0.48
C ARG A 282 3.34 -19.10 0.94
N LEU A 283 2.96 -20.35 1.21
CA LEU A 283 3.20 -21.00 2.50
C LEU A 283 4.70 -21.09 2.81
N THR A 284 5.50 -21.52 1.84
CA THR A 284 6.97 -21.63 2.01
C THR A 284 7.64 -20.26 2.23
N ALA A 285 7.12 -19.21 1.59
CA ALA A 285 7.60 -17.84 1.74
C ALA A 285 7.02 -17.10 2.97
N ASP A 286 6.27 -17.79 3.83
CA ASP A 286 5.56 -17.23 4.98
C ASP A 286 4.62 -16.04 4.62
N LYS A 287 4.02 -16.08 3.42
CA LYS A 287 3.06 -15.08 2.95
C LYS A 287 1.62 -15.47 3.32
N ARG A 288 0.81 -14.48 3.64
CA ARG A 288 -0.57 -14.67 4.12
C ARG A 288 -1.55 -14.72 2.95
N THR A 289 -2.52 -15.63 3.05
CA THR A 289 -3.55 -15.78 2.01
C THR A 289 -4.94 -15.88 2.65
N VAL A 290 -5.88 -15.13 2.10
CA VAL A 290 -7.32 -15.28 2.37
C VAL A 290 -7.94 -15.82 1.10
N ILE A 291 -8.68 -16.91 1.21
CA ILE A 291 -9.42 -17.52 0.10
C ILE A 291 -10.89 -17.46 0.42
N SER A 292 -11.72 -16.98 -0.50
CA SER A 292 -13.16 -17.17 -0.43
C SER A 292 -13.62 -18.23 -1.43
N SER A 293 -14.65 -18.99 -1.07
CA SER A 293 -15.21 -20.03 -1.94
C SER A 293 -16.70 -20.22 -1.67
N ASN A 294 -17.43 -20.60 -2.72
CA ASN A 294 -18.80 -21.07 -2.60
C ASN A 294 -18.87 -22.60 -2.39
N LEU A 295 -17.74 -23.27 -2.38
CA LEU A 295 -17.64 -24.71 -2.18
C LEU A 295 -17.48 -25.04 -0.69
N THR A 296 -18.11 -26.11 -0.23
CA THR A 296 -17.79 -26.73 1.05
C THR A 296 -16.44 -27.45 1.00
N MET A 297 -15.85 -27.78 2.14
CA MET A 297 -14.58 -28.53 2.15
C MET A 297 -14.67 -29.90 1.47
N ASP A 298 -15.81 -30.56 1.54
CA ASP A 298 -16.04 -31.84 0.83
C ASP A 298 -16.09 -31.63 -0.69
N GLN A 299 -16.71 -30.54 -1.14
CA GLN A 299 -16.70 -30.16 -2.55
C GLN A 299 -15.31 -29.76 -3.03
N VAL A 300 -14.52 -29.09 -2.18
CA VAL A 300 -13.10 -28.78 -2.47
C VAL A 300 -12.30 -30.08 -2.63
N ARG A 301 -12.48 -31.06 -1.74
CA ARG A 301 -11.84 -32.39 -1.86
C ARG A 301 -12.21 -33.11 -3.15
N ALA A 302 -13.47 -33.00 -3.55
CA ALA A 302 -13.97 -33.65 -4.79
C ALA A 302 -13.47 -32.94 -6.06
N ARG A 303 -13.30 -31.62 -6.00
CA ARG A 303 -12.96 -30.79 -7.16
C ARG A 303 -11.45 -30.67 -7.42
N TYR A 304 -10.66 -30.60 -6.35
CA TYR A 304 -9.21 -30.42 -6.40
C TYR A 304 -8.46 -31.68 -5.96
N THR A 305 -7.13 -31.65 -6.09
CA THR A 305 -6.29 -32.77 -5.67
C THR A 305 -6.28 -32.94 -4.15
N PRO A 306 -6.08 -34.17 -3.64
CA PRO A 306 -5.94 -34.41 -2.19
C PRO A 306 -4.85 -33.54 -1.53
N GLN A 307 -3.78 -33.23 -2.27
CA GLN A 307 -2.70 -32.37 -1.79
C GLN A 307 -3.14 -30.93 -1.56
N ILE A 308 -4.01 -30.38 -2.42
CA ILE A 308 -4.59 -29.04 -2.26
C ILE A 308 -5.54 -29.03 -1.07
N ALA A 309 -6.46 -29.99 -1.01
CA ALA A 309 -7.43 -30.09 0.08
C ALA A 309 -6.74 -30.21 1.44
N SER A 310 -5.74 -31.11 1.56
CA SER A 310 -4.96 -31.27 2.78
C SER A 310 -4.26 -29.98 3.24
N ARG A 311 -3.72 -29.17 2.31
CA ARG A 311 -3.13 -27.87 2.65
C ARG A 311 -4.15 -26.86 3.13
N LEU A 312 -5.30 -26.77 2.46
CA LEU A 312 -6.37 -25.87 2.85
C LEU A 312 -6.92 -26.21 4.24
N GLU A 313 -7.02 -27.50 4.57
CA GLU A 313 -7.47 -27.94 5.89
C GLU A 313 -6.43 -27.76 6.99
N GLY A 314 -5.16 -28.04 6.68
CA GLY A 314 -4.08 -28.00 7.68
C GLY A 314 -3.52 -26.62 7.93
N GLU A 315 -3.48 -25.73 6.90
CA GLU A 315 -2.76 -24.45 6.94
C GLU A 315 -3.69 -23.22 6.96
N TYR A 316 -4.99 -23.42 6.79
CA TYR A 316 -5.98 -22.35 6.78
C TYR A 316 -6.99 -22.51 7.92
N ARG A 317 -7.36 -21.40 8.55
CA ARG A 317 -8.55 -21.39 9.41
C ARG A 317 -9.78 -21.35 8.52
N VAL A 318 -10.51 -22.47 8.48
CA VAL A 318 -11.78 -22.56 7.78
C VAL A 318 -12.86 -21.84 8.58
N LEU A 319 -13.59 -20.95 7.93
CA LEU A 319 -14.69 -20.15 8.48
C LEU A 319 -15.93 -20.42 7.63
N PRO A 320 -16.87 -21.28 8.10
CA PRO A 320 -18.08 -21.60 7.37
C PRO A 320 -19.14 -20.51 7.55
N PHE A 321 -19.62 -19.98 6.43
CA PHE A 321 -20.73 -19.01 6.38
C PHE A 321 -22.01 -19.76 6.05
N TYR A 322 -23.05 -19.52 6.82
CA TYR A 322 -24.40 -20.02 6.55
C TYR A 322 -25.46 -19.00 6.99
N GLY A 323 -26.65 -19.15 6.45
CA GLY A 323 -27.76 -18.20 6.65
C GLY A 323 -28.45 -17.86 5.33
N GLU A 324 -29.27 -16.82 5.35
CA GLU A 324 -30.00 -16.31 4.20
C GLU A 324 -29.15 -15.38 3.35
N ASP A 325 -29.43 -15.33 2.03
CA ASP A 325 -28.74 -14.40 1.12
C ASP A 325 -29.06 -12.94 1.46
N ILE A 326 -28.05 -12.20 1.94
CA ILE A 326 -28.17 -10.80 2.36
C ILE A 326 -28.58 -9.90 1.19
N ARG A 327 -28.18 -10.22 -0.06
CA ARG A 327 -28.58 -9.44 -1.23
C ARG A 327 -30.08 -9.46 -1.43
N LEU A 328 -30.72 -10.62 -1.18
CA LEU A 328 -32.17 -10.78 -1.24
C LEU A 328 -32.86 -10.06 -0.06
N LEU A 329 -32.33 -10.19 1.15
CA LEU A 329 -32.85 -9.50 2.33
C LEU A 329 -32.79 -7.97 2.18
N ARG A 330 -31.69 -7.43 1.66
CA ARG A 330 -31.57 -5.98 1.39
C ARG A 330 -32.60 -5.49 0.38
N LYS A 331 -32.88 -6.28 -0.66
CA LYS A 331 -33.89 -5.93 -1.67
C LYS A 331 -35.32 -5.94 -1.12
N GLN A 332 -35.58 -6.73 -0.09
CA GLN A 332 -36.91 -6.79 0.56
C GLN A 332 -37.15 -5.65 1.56
N ARG A 333 -36.07 -5.00 2.04
CA ARG A 333 -36.13 -3.89 3.00
C ARG A 333 -36.21 -2.50 2.34
N LEU A 334 -35.99 -2.42 1.02
CA LEU A 334 -36.17 -1.24 0.17
C LEU A 334 -37.60 -1.17 -0.38
#